data_48fe57f37d3e035dcc5bb06546a64bb7
#
_entry.id   48fe57f37d3e035dcc5bb06546a64bb7
#
_cell.length_a   1.000
_cell.length_b   1.000
_cell.length_c   1.000
_cell.angle_alpha   90.00
_cell.angle_beta   90.00
_cell.angle_gamma   90.00
#
_symmetry.space_group_name_H-M   'P 1'
#
loop_
_entity.id
_entity.type
_entity.pdbx_description
1 polymer ?
#
loop_
_entity_poly.entity_id
_entity_poly.type
_entity_poly.pdbx_seq_one_letter_code
_entity_poly.pdbx_strand_id
1 'polypeptide(L)'
;GYSQQEGIDYNETFAPVARLESIRLLVSFAINHSIKLYQMDVKSAFLNGYISEEVYVNQPPGFENSNFPEHVFKLKKSLYGLKQAPRAWYERLSNFLLEQNFIRGKVDSTLFCKNLNNDLMICQIYVDDIIFGSANISVCQEFSKLMQAEFEMSLMQELKFFLGIQINQTPEVTYIHQSKYIKDVLKKFDMTECNSAKTPMHPTCILEKEEVSNKVCQKLYRGMIGSLLY
;
A
#
# COMPACT_ATOMS: atom_id res chain seq x y z
N GLY A 1 14.75 -6.66 11.97
CA GLY A 1 14.16 -5.50 12.66
C GLY A 1 13.71 -5.76 14.09
N TYR A 2 13.43 -7.02 14.49
CA TYR A 2 12.93 -7.32 15.85
C TYR A 2 13.94 -7.02 16.96
N SER A 3 15.23 -7.17 16.69
CA SER A 3 16.32 -6.90 17.64
C SER A 3 16.86 -5.47 17.56
N GLN A 4 16.38 -4.65 16.64
CA GLN A 4 16.83 -3.26 16.50
C GLN A 4 16.31 -2.38 17.64
N GLN A 5 17.17 -1.50 18.15
CA GLN A 5 16.89 -0.57 19.24
C GLN A 5 16.91 0.88 18.72
N GLU A 6 15.91 1.66 19.16
CA GLU A 6 15.82 3.09 18.86
C GLU A 6 17.00 3.85 19.52
N GLY A 7 17.55 4.84 18.81
CA GLY A 7 18.71 5.60 19.25
C GLY A 7 20.06 4.90 19.07
N ILE A 8 20.08 3.62 18.68
CA ILE A 8 21.29 2.83 18.39
C ILE A 8 21.28 2.38 16.93
N ASP A 9 20.30 1.59 16.53
CA ASP A 9 20.20 1.01 15.18
C ASP A 9 19.43 1.88 14.19
N TYR A 10 18.58 2.77 14.69
CA TYR A 10 17.81 3.74 13.90
C TYR A 10 17.36 4.92 14.78
N ASN A 11 17.23 6.09 14.18
CA ASN A 11 16.72 7.28 14.86
C ASN A 11 15.25 7.55 14.53
N GLU A 12 14.83 7.25 13.32
CA GLU A 12 13.49 7.55 12.82
C GLU A 12 13.03 6.43 11.88
N THR A 13 11.77 6.06 12.01
CA THR A 13 11.16 4.98 11.19
C THR A 13 9.90 5.43 10.46
N PHE A 14 9.40 6.63 10.76
CA PHE A 14 8.15 7.09 10.20
C PHE A 14 8.23 7.22 8.68
N ALA A 15 7.31 6.55 8.00
CA ALA A 15 7.03 6.71 6.58
C ALA A 15 5.54 7.03 6.42
N PRO A 16 5.18 8.08 5.66
CA PRO A 16 3.78 8.35 5.40
C PRO A 16 3.14 7.19 4.62
N VAL A 17 1.91 6.85 4.99
CA VAL A 17 1.10 5.85 4.28
C VAL A 17 -0.22 6.49 3.89
N ALA A 18 -0.62 6.34 2.64
CA ALA A 18 -1.90 6.86 2.14
C ALA A 18 -3.06 6.22 2.92
N ARG A 19 -4.03 7.04 3.32
CA ARG A 19 -5.24 6.57 3.97
C ARG A 19 -6.27 6.13 2.93
N LEU A 20 -7.11 5.17 3.29
CA LEU A 20 -8.18 4.69 2.39
C LEU A 20 -9.12 5.82 1.97
N GLU A 21 -9.38 6.77 2.87
CA GLU A 21 -10.18 7.96 2.60
C GLU A 21 -9.55 8.85 1.52
N SER A 22 -8.22 9.03 1.57
CA SER A 22 -7.47 9.77 0.54
C SER A 22 -7.61 9.11 -0.83
N ILE A 23 -7.54 7.79 -0.88
CA ILE A 23 -7.71 7.03 -2.13
C ILE A 23 -9.15 7.19 -2.68
N ARG A 24 -10.16 7.11 -1.81
CA ARG A 24 -11.56 7.33 -2.22
C ARG A 24 -11.79 8.74 -2.75
N LEU A 25 -11.20 9.75 -2.11
CA LEU A 25 -11.25 11.13 -2.58
C LEU A 25 -10.52 11.29 -3.92
N LEU A 26 -9.36 10.65 -4.10
CA LEU A 26 -8.62 10.66 -5.35
C LEU A 26 -9.45 10.05 -6.48
N VAL A 27 -10.10 8.91 -6.27
CA VAL A 27 -10.96 8.27 -7.27
C VAL A 27 -12.16 9.17 -7.62
N SER A 28 -12.80 9.78 -6.62
CA SER A 28 -13.91 10.72 -6.83
C SER A 28 -13.48 11.96 -7.61
N PHE A 29 -12.31 12.52 -7.27
CA PHE A 29 -11.72 13.65 -8.00
C PHE A 29 -11.43 13.28 -9.45
N ALA A 30 -10.80 12.12 -9.67
CA ALA A 30 -10.45 11.63 -11.00
C ALA A 30 -11.69 11.49 -11.91
N ILE A 31 -12.79 10.95 -11.38
CA ILE A 31 -14.07 10.81 -12.10
C ILE A 31 -14.58 12.20 -12.51
N ASN A 32 -14.62 13.14 -11.56
CA ASN A 32 -15.17 14.49 -11.82
C ASN A 32 -14.35 15.27 -12.84
N HIS A 33 -13.06 14.95 -13.02
CA HIS A 33 -12.16 15.61 -13.96
C HIS A 33 -11.84 14.75 -15.20
N SER A 34 -12.59 13.67 -15.43
CA SER A 34 -12.37 12.74 -16.54
C SER A 34 -10.94 12.20 -16.61
N ILE A 35 -10.31 12.01 -15.45
CA ILE A 35 -8.98 11.44 -15.30
C ILE A 35 -9.11 9.94 -15.18
N LYS A 36 -8.46 9.19 -16.07
CA LYS A 36 -8.30 7.75 -15.92
C LYS A 36 -7.13 7.43 -15.00
N LEU A 37 -7.34 6.54 -14.03
CA LEU A 37 -6.33 6.13 -13.07
C LEU A 37 -5.64 4.85 -13.51
N TYR A 38 -4.33 4.83 -13.32
CA TYR A 38 -3.42 3.71 -13.60
C TYR A 38 -2.67 3.34 -12.34
N GLN A 39 -2.10 2.14 -12.35
CA GLN A 39 -1.25 1.65 -11.26
C GLN A 39 0.03 1.04 -11.80
N MET A 40 1.08 1.14 -11.01
CA MET A 40 2.35 0.45 -11.17
C MET A 40 2.85 -0.01 -9.80
N ASP A 41 3.61 -1.09 -9.78
CA ASP A 41 4.21 -1.67 -8.57
C ASP A 41 5.73 -1.64 -8.70
N VAL A 42 6.42 -1.20 -7.64
CA VAL A 42 7.88 -1.17 -7.59
C VAL A 42 8.40 -2.49 -7.03
N LYS A 43 9.13 -3.22 -7.85
CA LYS A 43 9.77 -4.45 -7.40
C LYS A 43 10.86 -4.16 -6.38
N SER A 44 10.83 -4.92 -5.29
CA SER A 44 11.86 -4.82 -4.25
C SER A 44 12.07 -3.38 -3.75
N ALA A 45 10.98 -2.64 -3.54
CA ALA A 45 10.95 -1.21 -3.22
C ALA A 45 11.96 -0.82 -2.13
N PHE A 46 11.97 -1.54 -1.00
CA PHE A 46 12.85 -1.21 0.12
C PHE A 46 14.34 -1.35 -0.22
N LEU A 47 14.71 -2.18 -1.19
CA LEU A 47 16.12 -2.32 -1.63
C LEU A 47 16.63 -1.08 -2.40
N ASN A 48 15.74 -0.15 -2.75
CA ASN A 48 16.11 1.11 -3.39
C ASN A 48 16.41 2.23 -2.40
N GLY A 49 15.95 2.12 -1.14
CA GLY A 49 16.15 3.13 -0.10
C GLY A 49 17.58 3.15 0.41
N TYR A 50 18.21 4.31 0.48
CA TYR A 50 19.53 4.48 1.12
C TYR A 50 19.34 4.67 2.62
N ILE A 51 20.24 4.06 3.42
CA ILE A 51 20.26 4.23 4.87
C ILE A 51 21.52 4.99 5.29
N SER A 52 21.35 5.87 6.25
CA SER A 52 22.44 6.66 6.84
C SER A 52 23.07 5.96 8.06
N GLU A 53 22.30 5.06 8.67
CA GLU A 53 22.71 4.34 9.86
C GLU A 53 23.69 3.21 9.54
N GLU A 54 24.54 2.90 10.49
CA GLU A 54 25.44 1.75 10.40
C GLU A 54 24.70 0.46 10.73
N VAL A 55 24.31 -0.28 9.68
CA VAL A 55 23.64 -1.58 9.80
C VAL A 55 24.53 -2.67 9.22
N TYR A 56 24.77 -3.70 10.02
CA TYR A 56 25.56 -4.86 9.65
C TYR A 56 24.69 -6.11 9.60
N VAL A 57 24.94 -6.96 8.63
CA VAL A 57 24.25 -8.25 8.46
C VAL A 57 25.26 -9.36 8.23
N ASN A 58 24.97 -10.54 8.75
CA ASN A 58 25.78 -11.72 8.50
C ASN A 58 25.78 -12.06 7.00
N GLN A 59 26.84 -12.72 6.55
CA GLN A 59 26.88 -13.27 5.21
C GLN A 59 25.73 -14.31 5.05
N PRO A 60 24.94 -14.25 3.95
CA PRO A 60 23.86 -15.20 3.74
C PRO A 60 24.38 -16.63 3.60
N PRO A 61 23.66 -17.63 4.11
CA PRO A 61 24.02 -19.04 3.94
C PRO A 61 24.23 -19.40 2.46
N GLY A 62 25.36 -20.02 2.15
CA GLY A 62 25.76 -20.39 0.80
C GLY A 62 26.47 -19.28 -0.01
N PHE A 63 26.64 -18.10 0.57
CA PHE A 63 27.38 -16.96 -0.02
C PHE A 63 28.50 -16.47 0.91
N GLU A 64 28.89 -17.31 1.88
CA GLU A 64 29.97 -16.99 2.79
C GLU A 64 31.33 -16.94 2.07
N ASN A 65 32.10 -15.91 2.34
CA ASN A 65 33.46 -15.81 1.83
C ASN A 65 34.39 -16.76 2.62
N SER A 66 34.90 -17.80 1.98
CA SER A 66 35.76 -18.80 2.63
C SER A 66 37.05 -18.22 3.22
N ASN A 67 37.53 -17.08 2.70
CA ASN A 67 38.74 -16.43 3.23
C ASN A 67 38.43 -15.53 4.43
N PHE A 68 37.18 -15.10 4.58
CA PHE A 68 36.76 -14.18 5.64
C PHE A 68 35.38 -14.59 6.21
N PRO A 69 35.25 -15.79 6.81
CA PRO A 69 33.96 -16.32 7.23
C PRO A 69 33.28 -15.48 8.33
N GLU A 70 34.08 -14.82 9.18
CA GLU A 70 33.58 -13.97 10.29
C GLU A 70 33.25 -12.54 9.87
N HIS A 71 33.51 -12.17 8.61
CA HIS A 71 33.17 -10.83 8.15
C HIS A 71 31.68 -10.67 7.92
N VAL A 72 31.18 -9.46 8.15
CA VAL A 72 29.78 -9.07 7.95
C VAL A 72 29.67 -8.03 6.85
N PHE A 73 28.50 -7.90 6.24
CA PHE A 73 28.22 -6.83 5.27
C PHE A 73 27.72 -5.58 5.98
N LYS A 74 28.36 -4.44 5.71
CA LYS A 74 27.82 -3.12 6.03
C LYS A 74 26.83 -2.71 4.93
N LEU A 75 25.59 -2.47 5.28
CA LEU A 75 24.55 -2.11 4.34
C LEU A 75 24.71 -0.66 3.87
N LYS A 76 24.56 -0.43 2.58
CA LYS A 76 24.41 0.91 1.97
C LYS A 76 22.94 1.23 1.67
N LYS A 77 22.17 0.20 1.40
CA LYS A 77 20.73 0.27 1.13
C LYS A 77 19.96 -0.55 2.15
N SER A 78 18.71 -0.20 2.36
CA SER A 78 17.85 -0.91 3.29
C SER A 78 17.50 -2.32 2.81
N LEU A 79 17.11 -3.18 3.74
CA LEU A 79 16.60 -4.52 3.50
C LEU A 79 15.21 -4.67 4.09
N TYR A 80 14.43 -5.58 3.52
CA TYR A 80 13.15 -5.99 4.12
C TYR A 80 13.37 -6.48 5.56
N GLY A 81 12.51 -6.04 6.46
CA GLY A 81 12.58 -6.35 7.87
C GLY A 81 13.35 -5.33 8.73
N LEU A 82 14.10 -4.38 8.17
CA LEU A 82 14.62 -3.25 8.91
C LEU A 82 13.51 -2.25 9.24
N LYS A 83 13.53 -1.68 10.45
CA LYS A 83 12.51 -0.72 10.89
C LYS A 83 12.52 0.59 10.09
N GLN A 84 13.69 1.07 9.68
CA GLN A 84 13.88 2.27 8.86
C GLN A 84 13.66 2.05 7.36
N ALA A 85 13.49 0.82 6.88
CA ALA A 85 13.37 0.54 5.45
C ALA A 85 12.21 1.27 4.75
N PRO A 86 10.99 1.33 5.33
CA PRO A 86 9.89 2.08 4.73
C PRO A 86 10.20 3.58 4.58
N ARG A 87 10.84 4.19 5.59
CA ARG A 87 11.25 5.59 5.54
C ARG A 87 12.29 5.83 4.45
N ALA A 88 13.36 5.02 4.41
CA ALA A 88 14.41 5.15 3.42
C ALA A 88 13.88 5.03 1.98
N TRP A 89 12.93 4.13 1.75
CA TRP A 89 12.24 4.00 0.47
C TRP A 89 11.38 5.23 0.15
N TYR A 90 10.53 5.66 1.08
CA TYR A 90 9.71 6.85 0.87
C TYR A 90 10.55 8.10 0.57
N GLU A 91 11.66 8.31 1.29
CA GLU A 91 12.59 9.41 1.02
C GLU A 91 13.18 9.33 -0.39
N ARG A 92 13.60 8.14 -0.82
CA ARG A 92 14.16 7.91 -2.16
C ARG A 92 13.15 8.24 -3.26
N LEU A 93 11.93 7.72 -3.14
CA LEU A 93 10.86 7.93 -4.13
C LEU A 93 10.37 9.38 -4.13
N SER A 94 10.14 9.96 -2.94
CA SER A 94 9.66 11.34 -2.84
C SER A 94 10.67 12.34 -3.38
N ASN A 95 11.96 12.17 -3.11
CA ASN A 95 13.01 13.03 -3.65
C ASN A 95 13.07 12.93 -5.17
N PHE A 96 13.01 11.72 -5.72
CA PHE A 96 12.95 11.54 -7.17
C PHE A 96 11.77 12.29 -7.79
N LEU A 97 10.56 12.17 -7.22
CA LEU A 97 9.40 12.90 -7.74
C LEU A 97 9.55 14.43 -7.64
N LEU A 98 10.13 14.93 -6.54
CA LEU A 98 10.42 16.36 -6.38
C LEU A 98 11.45 16.85 -7.42
N GLU A 99 12.49 16.09 -7.72
CA GLU A 99 13.47 16.36 -8.79
C GLU A 99 12.81 16.39 -10.17
N GLN A 100 11.74 15.62 -10.35
CA GLN A 100 10.93 15.64 -11.57
C GLN A 100 9.87 16.76 -11.57
N ASN A 101 9.99 17.76 -10.68
CA ASN A 101 9.10 18.91 -10.54
C ASN A 101 7.66 18.56 -10.13
N PHE A 102 7.45 17.44 -9.42
CA PHE A 102 6.20 17.21 -8.73
C PHE A 102 6.15 18.04 -7.44
N ILE A 103 4.96 18.46 -7.06
CA ILE A 103 4.69 19.18 -5.81
C ILE A 103 4.05 18.19 -4.85
N ARG A 104 4.65 18.01 -3.69
CA ARG A 104 4.11 17.17 -2.62
C ARG A 104 2.92 17.84 -1.94
N GLY A 105 1.87 17.09 -1.67
CA GLY A 105 0.68 17.56 -0.95
C GLY A 105 1.01 18.04 0.47
N LYS A 106 0.41 19.14 0.87
CA LYS A 106 0.62 19.73 2.21
C LYS A 106 -0.11 18.96 3.31
N VAL A 107 -1.28 18.39 3.00
CA VAL A 107 -2.12 17.64 3.95
C VAL A 107 -1.81 16.16 3.89
N ASP A 108 -1.67 15.63 2.69
CA ASP A 108 -1.28 14.25 2.43
C ASP A 108 0.08 14.23 1.74
N SER A 109 1.11 13.87 2.48
CA SER A 109 2.50 13.83 1.98
C SER A 109 2.75 12.66 1.03
N THR A 110 1.81 11.73 0.86
CA THR A 110 1.87 10.65 -0.12
C THR A 110 1.24 11.03 -1.47
N LEU A 111 0.59 12.19 -1.55
CA LEU A 111 0.05 12.74 -2.79
C LEU A 111 1.06 13.69 -3.44
N PHE A 112 1.29 13.51 -4.72
CA PHE A 112 2.15 14.35 -5.55
C PHE A 112 1.37 14.81 -6.79
N CYS A 113 1.54 16.07 -7.17
CA CYS A 113 0.88 16.65 -8.32
C CYS A 113 1.90 17.41 -9.19
N LYS A 114 1.68 17.40 -10.50
CA LYS A 114 2.46 18.20 -11.46
C LYS A 114 1.54 18.76 -12.54
N ASN A 115 1.67 20.05 -12.81
CA ASN A 115 0.96 20.69 -13.91
C ASN A 115 1.84 20.67 -15.17
N LEU A 116 1.31 20.16 -16.27
CA LEU A 116 1.95 20.02 -17.57
C LEU A 116 1.06 20.68 -18.63
N ASN A 117 1.31 21.95 -18.96
CA ASN A 117 0.62 22.67 -20.05
C ASN A 117 -0.92 22.52 -20.05
N ASN A 118 -1.57 22.78 -18.91
CA ASN A 118 -3.00 22.58 -18.61
C ASN A 118 -3.43 21.13 -18.26
N ASP A 119 -2.56 20.15 -18.40
CA ASP A 119 -2.85 18.78 -17.92
C ASP A 119 -2.35 18.61 -16.49
N LEU A 120 -3.24 18.22 -15.59
CA LEU A 120 -2.88 17.85 -14.22
C LEU A 120 -2.46 16.38 -14.19
N MET A 121 -1.24 16.12 -13.75
CA MET A 121 -0.77 14.79 -13.39
C MET A 121 -0.86 14.61 -11.87
N ILE A 122 -1.51 13.55 -11.43
CA ILE A 122 -1.66 13.17 -10.02
C ILE A 122 -0.95 11.86 -9.80
N CYS A 123 -0.23 11.76 -8.67
CA CYS A 123 0.47 10.54 -8.26
C CYS A 123 0.26 10.33 -6.77
N GLN A 124 -0.25 9.19 -6.36
CA GLN A 124 -0.46 8.77 -4.98
C GLN A 124 0.42 7.57 -4.68
N ILE A 125 1.24 7.65 -3.64
CA ILE A 125 2.15 6.60 -3.21
C ILE A 125 1.52 5.80 -2.08
N TYR A 126 1.56 4.47 -2.19
CA TYR A 126 1.26 3.55 -1.10
C TYR A 126 2.33 2.46 -1.02
N VAL A 127 3.39 2.73 -0.27
CA VAL A 127 4.58 1.89 -0.12
C VAL A 127 5.23 1.60 -1.49
N ASP A 128 5.01 0.42 -2.07
CA ASP A 128 5.48 -0.04 -3.37
C ASP A 128 4.46 0.17 -4.50
N ASP A 129 3.20 0.32 -4.15
CA ASP A 129 2.12 0.63 -5.10
C ASP A 129 2.07 2.13 -5.43
N ILE A 130 1.97 2.47 -6.70
CA ILE A 130 1.83 3.83 -7.19
C ILE A 130 0.57 3.92 -8.05
N ILE A 131 -0.38 4.77 -7.60
CA ILE A 131 -1.56 5.14 -8.39
C ILE A 131 -1.29 6.50 -9.03
N PHE A 132 -1.59 6.64 -10.30
CA PHE A 132 -1.42 7.90 -11.00
C PHE A 132 -2.44 8.08 -12.12
N GLY A 133 -2.61 9.31 -12.56
CA GLY A 133 -3.53 9.63 -13.64
C GLY A 133 -3.41 11.05 -14.13
N SER A 134 -3.88 11.25 -15.36
CA SER A 134 -4.06 12.52 -16.03
C SER A 134 -5.21 12.41 -17.03
N ALA A 135 -5.81 13.54 -17.43
CA ALA A 135 -6.76 13.57 -18.52
C ALA A 135 -6.11 13.16 -19.84
N ASN A 136 -4.81 13.41 -20.00
CA ASN A 136 -4.03 13.08 -21.17
C ASN A 136 -3.23 11.78 -20.94
N ILE A 137 -3.56 10.72 -21.69
CA ILE A 137 -2.88 9.42 -21.59
C ILE A 137 -1.37 9.49 -21.92
N SER A 138 -0.95 10.38 -22.82
CA SER A 138 0.46 10.53 -23.17
C SER A 138 1.30 10.94 -21.96
N VAL A 139 0.76 11.80 -21.08
CA VAL A 139 1.39 12.22 -19.81
C VAL A 139 1.57 11.01 -18.89
N CYS A 140 0.57 10.13 -18.81
CA CYS A 140 0.68 8.90 -18.01
C CYS A 140 1.74 7.93 -18.57
N GLN A 141 1.82 7.82 -19.91
CA GLN A 141 2.83 6.98 -20.56
C GLN A 141 4.26 7.51 -20.36
N GLU A 142 4.44 8.82 -20.45
CA GLU A 142 5.73 9.47 -20.18
C GLU A 142 6.15 9.27 -18.72
N PHE A 143 5.23 9.45 -17.78
CA PHE A 143 5.47 9.19 -16.37
C PHE A 143 5.84 7.73 -16.13
N SER A 144 5.12 6.79 -16.74
CA SER A 144 5.43 5.36 -16.63
C SER A 144 6.85 5.04 -17.12
N LYS A 145 7.27 5.59 -18.26
CA LYS A 145 8.63 5.44 -18.79
C LYS A 145 9.68 6.05 -17.87
N LEU A 146 9.39 7.23 -17.33
CA LEU A 146 10.25 7.93 -16.38
C LEU A 146 10.50 7.07 -15.12
N MET A 147 9.44 6.51 -14.55
CA MET A 147 9.51 5.65 -13.38
C MET A 147 10.25 4.34 -13.66
N GLN A 148 10.02 3.73 -14.83
CA GLN A 148 10.69 2.48 -15.23
C GLN A 148 12.17 2.69 -15.57
N ALA A 149 12.58 3.89 -15.95
CA ALA A 149 14.00 4.20 -16.16
C ALA A 149 14.77 4.30 -14.83
N GLU A 150 14.10 4.66 -13.74
CA GLU A 150 14.71 4.85 -12.42
C GLU A 150 14.59 3.62 -11.52
N PHE A 151 13.45 2.92 -11.58
CA PHE A 151 13.13 1.78 -10.72
C PHE A 151 12.74 0.56 -11.54
N GLU A 152 13.02 -0.63 -11.02
CA GLU A 152 12.46 -1.85 -11.58
C GLU A 152 10.96 -1.93 -11.22
N MET A 153 10.09 -1.79 -12.21
CA MET A 153 8.65 -1.67 -12.01
C MET A 153 7.85 -2.60 -12.93
N SER A 154 6.62 -2.91 -12.49
CA SER A 154 5.61 -3.50 -13.35
C SER A 154 5.26 -2.57 -14.52
N LEU A 155 4.65 -3.11 -15.58
CA LEU A 155 4.08 -2.30 -16.64
C LEU A 155 2.89 -1.49 -16.11
N MET A 156 2.67 -0.31 -16.69
CA MET A 156 1.49 0.50 -16.43
C MET A 156 0.22 -0.30 -16.74
N GLN A 157 -0.66 -0.40 -15.77
CA GLN A 157 -1.96 -1.06 -15.89
C GLN A 157 -3.06 -0.11 -15.43
N GLU A 158 -4.25 -0.28 -16.00
CA GLU A 158 -5.44 0.41 -15.49
C GLU A 158 -5.69 0.00 -14.03
N LEU A 159 -6.03 0.97 -13.19
CA LEU A 159 -6.34 0.72 -11.78
C LEU A 159 -7.61 -0.15 -11.68
N LYS A 160 -7.44 -1.41 -11.29
CA LYS A 160 -8.54 -2.40 -11.14
C LYS A 160 -8.69 -2.93 -9.73
N PHE A 161 -7.62 -2.95 -8.98
CA PHE A 161 -7.59 -3.51 -7.64
C PHE A 161 -6.59 -2.76 -6.77
N PHE A 162 -7.06 -2.23 -5.63
CA PHE A 162 -6.20 -1.51 -4.71
C PHE A 162 -6.70 -1.65 -3.27
N LEU A 163 -5.83 -2.05 -2.35
CA LEU A 163 -6.13 -2.19 -0.92
C LEU A 163 -7.44 -2.96 -0.63
N GLY A 164 -7.65 -4.09 -1.30
CA GLY A 164 -8.86 -4.89 -1.12
C GLY A 164 -10.12 -4.34 -1.81
N ILE A 165 -10.01 -3.18 -2.45
CA ILE A 165 -11.07 -2.55 -3.23
C ILE A 165 -10.89 -2.89 -4.71
N GLN A 166 -11.97 -3.30 -5.36
CA GLN A 166 -12.04 -3.48 -6.81
C GLN A 166 -12.61 -2.19 -7.42
N ILE A 167 -11.95 -1.72 -8.48
CA ILE A 167 -12.31 -0.50 -9.19
C ILE A 167 -12.54 -0.86 -10.65
N ASN A 168 -13.70 -0.52 -11.17
CA ASN A 168 -14.05 -0.70 -12.58
C ASN A 168 -14.36 0.66 -13.18
N GLN A 169 -13.46 1.17 -14.03
CA GLN A 169 -13.56 2.47 -14.65
C GLN A 169 -14.21 2.31 -16.04
N THR A 170 -15.41 2.88 -16.22
CA THR A 170 -16.05 3.02 -17.52
C THR A 170 -16.14 4.51 -17.93
N PRO A 171 -16.40 4.85 -19.18
CA PRO A 171 -16.55 6.26 -19.60
C PRO A 171 -17.64 7.02 -18.82
N GLU A 172 -18.73 6.33 -18.45
CA GLU A 172 -19.88 6.96 -17.81
C GLU A 172 -19.83 6.90 -16.27
N VAL A 173 -19.19 5.84 -15.74
CA VAL A 173 -19.24 5.60 -14.28
C VAL A 173 -18.04 4.77 -13.81
N THR A 174 -17.59 5.02 -12.59
CA THR A 174 -16.61 4.17 -11.91
C THR A 174 -17.28 3.43 -10.76
N TYR A 175 -17.22 2.10 -10.82
CA TYR A 175 -17.74 1.22 -9.76
C TYR A 175 -16.63 0.87 -8.78
N ILE A 176 -16.94 1.02 -7.49
CA ILE A 176 -16.05 0.60 -6.39
C ILE A 176 -16.79 -0.50 -5.61
N HIS A 177 -16.16 -1.66 -5.47
CA HIS A 177 -16.76 -2.78 -4.75
C HIS A 177 -15.71 -3.68 -4.09
N GLN A 178 -16.16 -4.54 -3.17
CA GLN A 178 -15.31 -5.48 -2.43
C GLN A 178 -15.73 -6.95 -2.64
N SER A 179 -16.25 -7.30 -3.82
CA SER A 179 -16.79 -8.64 -4.07
C SER A 179 -15.81 -9.78 -3.81
N LYS A 180 -14.54 -9.58 -4.12
CA LYS A 180 -13.48 -10.57 -3.83
C LYS A 180 -13.28 -10.70 -2.32
N TYR A 181 -13.13 -9.59 -1.62
CA TYR A 181 -12.94 -9.58 -0.17
C TYR A 181 -14.11 -10.26 0.56
N ILE A 182 -15.35 -9.94 0.16
CA ILE A 182 -16.55 -10.58 0.74
C ILE A 182 -16.50 -12.10 0.56
N LYS A 183 -16.17 -12.58 -0.64
CA LYS A 183 -16.04 -14.03 -0.89
C LYS A 183 -14.95 -14.67 -0.02
N ASP A 184 -13.81 -13.99 0.13
CA ASP A 184 -12.69 -14.48 0.95
C ASP A 184 -13.07 -14.52 2.44
N VAL A 185 -13.82 -13.51 2.95
CA VAL A 185 -14.33 -13.49 4.32
C VAL A 185 -15.35 -14.60 4.54
N LEU A 186 -16.31 -14.79 3.64
CA LEU A 186 -17.30 -15.88 3.74
C LEU A 186 -16.62 -17.24 3.78
N LYS A 187 -15.62 -17.46 2.90
CA LYS A 187 -14.83 -18.68 2.89
C LYS A 187 -14.03 -18.89 4.18
N LYS A 188 -13.41 -17.83 4.69
CA LYS A 188 -12.61 -17.87 5.92
C LYS A 188 -13.41 -18.30 7.14
N PHE A 189 -14.69 -17.95 7.19
CA PHE A 189 -15.58 -18.26 8.31
C PHE A 189 -16.59 -19.38 8.01
N ASP A 190 -16.39 -20.14 6.91
CA ASP A 190 -17.22 -21.25 6.49
C ASP A 190 -18.70 -20.87 6.31
N MET A 191 -18.95 -19.71 5.70
CA MET A 191 -20.27 -19.12 5.48
C MET A 191 -20.64 -19.02 3.99
N THR A 192 -19.95 -19.71 3.10
CA THR A 192 -20.19 -19.64 1.64
C THR A 192 -21.58 -20.10 1.23
N GLU A 193 -22.13 -21.10 1.92
CA GLU A 193 -23.44 -21.66 1.66
C GLU A 193 -24.58 -21.08 2.54
N CYS A 194 -24.26 -20.06 3.33
CA CYS A 194 -25.24 -19.42 4.20
C CYS A 194 -26.20 -18.53 3.41
N ASN A 195 -27.48 -18.56 3.79
CA ASN A 195 -28.46 -17.63 3.24
C ASN A 195 -28.17 -16.20 3.70
N SER A 196 -28.36 -15.24 2.79
CA SER A 196 -28.24 -13.82 3.13
C SER A 196 -29.38 -13.36 4.05
N ALA A 197 -29.04 -12.61 5.11
CA ALA A 197 -29.98 -11.94 5.96
C ALA A 197 -30.15 -10.48 5.52
N LYS A 198 -31.39 -9.97 5.47
CA LYS A 198 -31.67 -8.57 5.08
C LYS A 198 -31.18 -7.57 6.13
N THR A 199 -31.14 -7.98 7.40
CA THR A 199 -30.70 -7.16 8.53
C THR A 199 -29.70 -7.97 9.37
N PRO A 200 -28.69 -7.33 9.98
CA PRO A 200 -27.71 -8.04 10.84
C PRO A 200 -28.36 -8.72 12.05
N MET A 201 -29.47 -8.18 12.55
CA MET A 201 -30.19 -8.69 13.67
C MET A 201 -31.69 -8.43 13.48
N HIS A 202 -32.53 -9.39 13.84
CA HIS A 202 -33.99 -9.21 13.78
C HIS A 202 -34.45 -8.09 14.75
N PRO A 203 -35.34 -7.16 14.35
CA PRO A 203 -35.73 -6.03 15.20
C PRO A 203 -36.32 -6.44 16.56
N THR A 204 -36.92 -7.64 16.67
CA THR A 204 -37.50 -8.17 17.91
C THR A 204 -36.54 -9.05 18.71
N CYS A 205 -35.26 -9.19 18.25
CA CYS A 205 -34.26 -9.97 18.96
C CYS A 205 -33.76 -9.19 20.18
N ILE A 206 -34.12 -9.65 21.37
CA ILE A 206 -33.61 -9.13 22.63
C ILE A 206 -32.39 -9.99 23.01
N LEU A 207 -31.24 -9.36 23.16
CA LEU A 207 -30.04 -10.04 23.63
C LEU A 207 -30.00 -9.99 25.16
N GLU A 208 -30.17 -11.14 25.78
CA GLU A 208 -30.06 -11.29 27.22
C GLU A 208 -28.75 -12.02 27.57
N LYS A 209 -28.26 -11.78 28.78
CA LYS A 209 -27.11 -12.50 29.28
C LYS A 209 -27.51 -13.90 29.72
N GLU A 210 -27.06 -14.91 28.98
CA GLU A 210 -27.25 -16.30 29.38
C GLU A 210 -26.28 -16.67 30.52
N GLU A 211 -26.79 -17.26 31.59
CA GLU A 211 -25.96 -17.73 32.71
C GLU A 211 -25.19 -19.01 32.38
N VAL A 212 -25.74 -19.83 31.50
CA VAL A 212 -25.14 -21.10 31.04
C VAL A 212 -25.07 -21.12 29.51
N SER A 213 -23.99 -20.62 28.94
CA SER A 213 -23.78 -20.65 27.49
C SER A 213 -22.43 -21.29 27.14
N ASN A 214 -22.33 -21.86 25.95
CA ASN A 214 -21.05 -22.34 25.44
C ASN A 214 -20.08 -21.18 25.23
N LYS A 215 -18.85 -21.34 25.70
CA LYS A 215 -17.81 -20.33 25.53
C LYS A 215 -17.50 -20.12 24.04
N VAL A 216 -17.61 -18.89 23.58
CA VAL A 216 -17.22 -18.51 22.21
C VAL A 216 -15.69 -18.49 22.09
N CYS A 217 -15.17 -19.00 20.99
CA CYS A 217 -13.76 -18.86 20.65
C CYS A 217 -13.43 -17.38 20.42
N GLN A 218 -12.74 -16.75 21.36
CA GLN A 218 -12.41 -15.31 21.29
C GLN A 218 -11.59 -14.95 20.04
N LYS A 219 -10.67 -15.82 19.59
CA LYS A 219 -9.86 -15.60 18.40
C LYS A 219 -10.73 -15.53 17.14
N LEU A 220 -11.68 -16.47 17.02
CA LEU A 220 -12.62 -16.50 15.90
C LEU A 220 -13.54 -15.27 15.91
N TYR A 221 -14.14 -14.97 17.04
CA TYR A 221 -15.02 -13.81 17.22
C TYR A 221 -14.32 -12.48 16.87
N ARG A 222 -13.13 -12.25 17.45
CA ARG A 222 -12.33 -11.05 17.13
C ARG A 222 -11.92 -11.01 15.66
N GLY A 223 -11.63 -12.16 15.06
CA GLY A 223 -11.33 -12.28 13.64
C GLY A 223 -12.53 -11.87 12.76
N MET A 224 -13.75 -12.27 13.11
CA MET A 224 -14.98 -11.84 12.41
C MET A 224 -15.19 -10.33 12.51
N ILE A 225 -15.12 -9.77 13.73
CA ILE A 225 -15.25 -8.32 13.94
C ILE A 225 -14.21 -7.55 13.14
N GLY A 226 -12.93 -7.95 13.22
CA GLY A 226 -11.85 -7.30 12.46
C GLY A 226 -12.06 -7.38 10.95
N SER A 227 -12.61 -8.48 10.43
CA SER A 227 -12.93 -8.62 9.01
C SER A 227 -14.12 -7.73 8.56
N LEU A 228 -15.06 -7.43 9.45
CA LEU A 228 -16.19 -6.53 9.16
C LEU A 228 -15.81 -5.05 9.26
N LEU A 229 -14.77 -4.71 10.03
CA LEU A 229 -14.29 -3.34 10.20
C LEU A 229 -13.34 -2.89 9.07
N TYR A 230 -12.86 -3.82 8.27
CA TYR A 230 -12.01 -3.54 7.09
C TYR A 230 -12.91 -3.09 5.92
#